data_bbafd19c27998ace123cc20b2747a7a9
#
_entry.id   bbafd19c27998ace123cc20b2747a7a9
#
_cell.length_a   1.000
_cell.length_b   1.000
_cell.length_c   1.000
_cell.angle_alpha   90.00
_cell.angle_beta   90.00
_cell.angle_gamma   90.00
#
_symmetry.space_group_name_H-M   'P 1'
#
loop_
_entity.id
_entity.type
_entity.pdbx_description
1 polymer ?
#
loop_
_entity_poly.entity_id
_entity_poly.type
_entity_poly.pdbx_seq_one_letter_code
_entity_poly.pdbx_strand_id
1 'polypeptide(L)'
;MTKQEEIKQLKTEQDAVILAHYYVNPQVQELADYIGDSFYLSKVAAGLENRTLVFCGVSFMGESGKLLSPDKVVLMPDAQADCPMAHMVTKEEVEQYRKEYPGLAVVCYINSTAEIKSWSDVCVTSANAVQIVRNLPNQDILFIPDKNLGRYVASQVPEKHVMLVKGCCCLLYTSDAAD
;
A
#
# COMPACT_ATOMS: atom_id res chain seq x y z
N MET A 1 -0.89 -1.54 36.97
CA MET A 1 -1.23 -1.01 35.65
C MET A 1 -1.08 -2.13 34.61
N THR A 2 -2.10 -2.41 33.87
CA THR A 2 -2.04 -3.40 32.77
C THR A 2 -1.28 -2.81 31.58
N LYS A 3 -0.79 -3.66 30.67
CA LYS A 3 -0.16 -3.18 29.41
C LYS A 3 -1.08 -2.27 28.60
N GLN A 4 -2.36 -2.56 28.60
CA GLN A 4 -3.37 -1.73 27.90
C GLN A 4 -3.50 -0.33 28.51
N GLU A 5 -3.49 -0.23 29.85
CA GLU A 5 -3.51 1.06 30.54
C GLU A 5 -2.23 1.85 30.28
N GLU A 6 -1.08 1.19 30.26
CA GLU A 6 0.20 1.81 29.93
C GLU A 6 0.22 2.34 28.51
N ILE A 7 -0.25 1.57 27.51
CA ILE A 7 -0.35 2.03 26.11
C ILE A 7 -1.26 3.25 26.02
N LYS A 8 -2.42 3.27 26.67
CA LYS A 8 -3.34 4.42 26.66
C LYS A 8 -2.70 5.67 27.27
N GLN A 9 -1.92 5.51 28.34
CA GLN A 9 -1.17 6.61 28.94
C GLN A 9 -0.10 7.15 27.98
N LEU A 10 0.73 6.28 27.40
CA LEU A 10 1.77 6.64 26.45
C LEU A 10 1.20 7.31 25.19
N LYS A 11 0.06 6.87 24.69
CA LYS A 11 -0.64 7.56 23.58
C LYS A 11 -0.87 9.03 23.90
N THR A 12 -1.36 9.32 25.07
CA THR A 12 -1.64 10.71 25.48
C THR A 12 -0.35 11.51 25.66
N GLU A 13 0.64 10.93 26.32
CA GLU A 13 1.94 11.59 26.59
C GLU A 13 2.73 11.89 25.32
N GLN A 14 2.63 11.03 24.30
CA GLN A 14 3.37 11.13 23.04
C GLN A 14 2.58 11.75 21.90
N ASP A 15 1.38 12.28 22.17
CA ASP A 15 0.46 12.76 21.14
C ASP A 15 0.36 11.75 19.97
N ALA A 16 0.12 10.47 20.34
CA ALA A 16 0.16 9.36 19.41
C ALA A 16 -1.23 8.84 19.06
N VAL A 17 -1.41 8.44 17.80
CA VAL A 17 -2.61 7.77 17.27
C VAL A 17 -2.23 6.39 16.75
N ILE A 18 -3.01 5.38 17.12
CA ILE A 18 -2.84 3.99 16.67
C ILE A 18 -3.78 3.72 15.49
N LEU A 19 -3.20 3.33 14.37
CA LEU A 19 -3.86 2.99 13.12
C LEU A 19 -3.67 1.49 12.87
N ALA A 20 -4.73 0.69 12.96
CA ALA A 20 -4.66 -0.77 12.88
C ALA A 20 -5.31 -1.31 11.60
N HIS A 21 -4.59 -2.18 10.89
CA HIS A 21 -5.16 -2.90 9.75
C HIS A 21 -6.15 -3.97 10.23
N TYR A 22 -7.17 -4.29 9.42
CA TYR A 22 -8.17 -5.33 9.72
C TYR A 22 -7.59 -6.71 10.05
N TYR A 23 -6.38 -7.01 9.57
CA TYR A 23 -5.76 -8.34 9.73
C TYR A 23 -4.92 -8.49 10.99
N VAL A 24 -4.74 -7.43 11.79
CA VAL A 24 -4.01 -7.55 13.05
C VAL A 24 -4.89 -8.19 14.12
N ASN A 25 -4.23 -8.73 15.16
CA ASN A 25 -4.92 -9.38 16.27
C ASN A 25 -6.02 -8.48 16.88
N PRO A 26 -7.21 -9.02 17.20
CA PRO A 26 -8.30 -8.24 17.82
C PRO A 26 -7.88 -7.42 19.04
N GLN A 27 -6.98 -7.94 19.87
CA GLN A 27 -6.46 -7.21 21.04
C GLN A 27 -5.70 -5.93 20.66
N VAL A 28 -5.07 -5.90 19.46
CA VAL A 28 -4.43 -4.69 18.92
C VAL A 28 -5.47 -3.73 18.38
N GLN A 29 -6.50 -4.26 17.71
CA GLN A 29 -7.61 -3.46 17.20
C GLN A 29 -8.38 -2.74 18.32
N GLU A 30 -8.55 -3.37 19.50
CA GLU A 30 -9.18 -2.77 20.69
C GLU A 30 -8.43 -1.52 21.21
N LEU A 31 -7.15 -1.38 20.91
CA LEU A 31 -6.32 -0.25 21.30
C LEU A 31 -6.24 0.84 20.22
N ALA A 32 -6.69 0.51 19.02
CA ALA A 32 -6.59 1.41 17.87
C ALA A 32 -7.63 2.54 17.93
N ASP A 33 -7.24 3.70 17.42
CA ASP A 33 -8.14 4.83 17.20
C ASP A 33 -8.88 4.69 15.87
N TYR A 34 -8.21 4.09 14.88
CA TYR A 34 -8.77 3.84 13.56
C TYR A 34 -8.43 2.42 13.11
N ILE A 35 -9.42 1.76 12.52
CA ILE A 35 -9.29 0.42 11.96
C ILE A 35 -9.73 0.48 10.50
N GLY A 36 -8.95 -0.10 9.59
CA GLY A 36 -9.28 -0.05 8.18
C GLY A 36 -8.28 -0.78 7.29
N ASP A 37 -8.46 -0.60 5.98
CA ASP A 37 -7.50 -1.03 4.97
C ASP A 37 -6.31 -0.06 4.85
N SER A 38 -5.31 -0.46 4.07
CA SER A 38 -4.07 0.30 3.90
C SER A 38 -4.31 1.72 3.35
N PHE A 39 -5.25 1.87 2.41
CA PHE A 39 -5.53 3.15 1.77
C PHE A 39 -6.32 4.08 2.70
N TYR A 40 -7.36 3.56 3.34
CA TYR A 40 -8.15 4.30 4.31
C TYR A 40 -7.26 4.84 5.44
N LEU A 41 -6.43 3.99 6.04
CA LEU A 41 -5.53 4.39 7.12
C LEU A 41 -4.50 5.43 6.69
N SER A 42 -3.98 5.33 5.46
CA SER A 42 -3.06 6.34 4.92
C SER A 42 -3.75 7.70 4.73
N LYS A 43 -5.00 7.71 4.28
CA LYS A 43 -5.81 8.96 4.16
C LYS A 43 -6.11 9.58 5.52
N VAL A 44 -6.50 8.75 6.49
CA VAL A 44 -6.73 9.21 7.87
C VAL A 44 -5.46 9.82 8.42
N ALA A 45 -4.32 9.11 8.32
CA ALA A 45 -3.02 9.58 8.80
C ALA A 45 -2.62 10.95 8.25
N ALA A 46 -2.89 11.21 6.97
CA ALA A 46 -2.59 12.49 6.33
C ALA A 46 -3.42 13.65 6.89
N GLY A 47 -4.65 13.38 7.35
CA GLY A 47 -5.57 14.39 7.90
C GLY A 47 -5.45 14.62 9.41
N LEU A 48 -4.71 13.80 10.15
CA LEU A 48 -4.55 13.95 11.59
C LEU A 48 -3.58 15.09 11.93
N GLU A 49 -3.81 15.77 13.03
CA GLU A 49 -2.87 16.79 13.56
C GLU A 49 -1.79 16.18 14.47
N ASN A 50 -2.02 14.99 14.98
CA ASN A 50 -1.11 14.29 15.90
C ASN A 50 0.30 14.14 15.32
N ARG A 51 1.28 14.30 16.21
CA ARG A 51 2.70 14.24 15.87
C ARG A 51 3.18 12.82 15.60
N THR A 52 2.62 11.84 16.31
CA THR A 52 3.08 10.44 16.27
C THR A 52 1.98 9.53 15.72
N LEU A 53 2.32 8.76 14.70
CA LEU A 53 1.45 7.76 14.07
C LEU A 53 2.03 6.37 14.34
N VAL A 54 1.23 5.48 14.94
CA VAL A 54 1.62 4.08 15.17
C VAL A 54 0.82 3.20 14.21
N PHE A 55 1.48 2.66 13.19
CA PHE A 55 0.86 1.75 12.23
C PHE A 55 1.00 0.30 12.67
N CYS A 56 -0.10 -0.31 13.07
CA CYS A 56 -0.19 -1.74 13.34
C CYS A 56 -0.65 -2.44 12.05
N GLY A 57 0.31 -2.93 11.28
CA GLY A 57 0.14 -3.56 9.98
C GLY A 57 1.49 -3.89 9.35
N VAL A 58 1.54 -4.03 8.03
CA VAL A 58 2.76 -4.36 7.30
C VAL A 58 3.57 -3.11 6.93
N SER A 59 4.88 -3.29 6.68
CA SER A 59 5.89 -2.24 6.50
C SER A 59 5.50 -1.16 5.49
N PHE A 60 5.00 -1.51 4.30
CA PHE A 60 4.62 -0.53 3.27
C PHE A 60 3.51 0.45 3.70
N MET A 61 2.71 0.10 4.72
CA MET A 61 1.68 0.99 5.27
C MET A 61 2.32 2.14 6.06
N GLY A 62 3.32 1.83 6.90
CA GLY A 62 4.10 2.84 7.61
C GLY A 62 4.88 3.73 6.64
N GLU A 63 5.49 3.15 5.60
CA GLU A 63 6.14 3.90 4.53
C GLU A 63 5.18 4.86 3.83
N SER A 64 3.98 4.39 3.46
CA SER A 64 2.95 5.22 2.84
C SER A 64 2.50 6.35 3.78
N GLY A 65 2.30 6.04 5.06
CA GLY A 65 2.00 7.03 6.09
C GLY A 65 3.08 8.10 6.21
N LYS A 66 4.35 7.70 6.15
CA LYS A 66 5.50 8.62 6.19
C LYS A 66 5.60 9.48 4.93
N LEU A 67 5.37 8.92 3.75
CA LEU A 67 5.37 9.66 2.49
C LEU A 67 4.28 10.75 2.45
N LEU A 68 3.09 10.45 2.98
CA LEU A 68 1.97 11.39 3.01
C LEU A 68 2.03 12.38 4.19
N SER A 69 2.87 12.09 5.19
CA SER A 69 3.02 12.91 6.40
C SER A 69 4.50 13.03 6.78
N PRO A 70 5.33 13.70 5.97
CA PRO A 70 6.79 13.69 6.11
C PRO A 70 7.29 14.30 7.43
N ASP A 71 6.52 15.20 8.02
CA ASP A 71 6.88 15.88 9.28
C ASP A 71 6.53 15.07 10.54
N LYS A 72 5.73 14.00 10.40
CA LYS A 72 5.29 13.18 11.53
C LYS A 72 6.28 12.07 11.84
N VAL A 73 6.28 11.63 13.09
CA VAL A 73 6.94 10.40 13.50
C VAL A 73 6.02 9.23 13.17
N VAL A 74 6.52 8.27 12.39
CA VAL A 74 5.78 7.04 12.05
C VAL A 74 6.50 5.87 12.68
N LEU A 75 5.78 5.13 13.52
CA LEU A 75 6.27 3.97 14.25
C LEU A 75 5.57 2.70 13.75
N MET A 76 6.35 1.64 13.58
CA MET A 76 5.89 0.29 13.29
C MET A 76 6.22 -0.59 14.51
N PRO A 77 5.23 -1.13 15.25
CA PRO A 77 5.49 -1.94 16.44
C PRO A 77 6.22 -3.25 16.16
N ASP A 78 6.03 -3.81 14.97
CA ASP A 78 6.71 -5.02 14.50
C ASP A 78 7.47 -4.71 13.21
N ALA A 79 8.80 -4.67 13.31
CA ALA A 79 9.68 -4.43 12.17
C ALA A 79 9.74 -5.61 11.18
N GLN A 80 9.23 -6.79 11.56
CA GLN A 80 9.18 -7.99 10.71
C GLN A 80 7.85 -8.15 9.99
N ALA A 81 6.85 -7.34 10.35
CA ALA A 81 5.55 -7.37 9.69
C ALA A 81 5.67 -6.84 8.26
N ASP A 82 5.57 -7.74 7.29
CA ASP A 82 5.81 -7.44 5.88
C ASP A 82 4.84 -8.18 4.95
N CYS A 83 4.79 -7.74 3.70
CA CYS A 83 3.97 -8.33 2.65
C CYS A 83 4.87 -8.81 1.50
N PRO A 84 4.95 -10.12 1.24
CA PRO A 84 5.80 -10.64 0.15
C PRO A 84 5.50 -10.01 -1.21
N MET A 85 4.23 -9.71 -1.52
CA MET A 85 3.85 -9.07 -2.78
C MET A 85 4.54 -7.71 -2.95
N ALA A 86 4.74 -6.97 -1.86
CA ALA A 86 5.36 -5.64 -1.90
C ALA A 86 6.84 -5.66 -2.36
N HIS A 87 7.43 -6.84 -2.55
CA HIS A 87 8.82 -7.04 -3.00
C HIS A 87 8.93 -7.87 -4.29
N MET A 88 7.80 -8.18 -4.95
CA MET A 88 7.79 -9.10 -6.11
C MET A 88 8.15 -8.43 -7.44
N VAL A 89 8.76 -7.26 -7.44
CA VAL A 89 9.23 -6.55 -8.63
C VAL A 89 10.61 -5.96 -8.34
N THR A 90 11.53 -6.06 -9.28
CA THR A 90 12.85 -5.45 -9.18
C THR A 90 12.97 -4.21 -10.07
N LYS A 91 13.93 -3.35 -9.74
CA LYS A 91 14.22 -2.17 -10.54
C LYS A 91 14.67 -2.53 -11.95
N GLU A 92 15.51 -3.56 -12.06
CA GLU A 92 16.04 -4.07 -13.32
C GLU A 92 14.91 -4.55 -14.24
N GLU A 93 13.90 -5.21 -13.68
CA GLU A 93 12.71 -5.65 -14.43
C GLU A 93 11.94 -4.44 -14.99
N VAL A 94 11.69 -3.42 -14.18
CA VAL A 94 11.04 -2.19 -14.63
C VAL A 94 11.86 -1.47 -15.71
N GLU A 95 13.18 -1.35 -15.52
CA GLU A 95 14.07 -0.70 -16.47
C GLU A 95 14.15 -1.46 -17.79
N GLN A 96 14.06 -2.81 -17.77
CA GLN A 96 14.01 -3.61 -18.99
C GLN A 96 12.74 -3.30 -19.80
N TYR A 97 11.58 -3.26 -19.16
CA TYR A 97 10.32 -2.87 -19.83
C TYR A 97 10.39 -1.45 -20.39
N ARG A 98 10.97 -0.49 -19.67
CA ARG A 98 11.12 0.89 -20.17
C ARG A 98 12.03 1.00 -21.40
N LYS A 99 13.03 0.12 -21.53
CA LYS A 99 13.90 0.06 -22.72
C LYS A 99 13.18 -0.57 -23.90
N GLU A 100 12.36 -1.59 -23.67
CA GLU A 100 11.64 -2.32 -24.71
C GLU A 100 10.44 -1.54 -25.24
N TYR A 101 9.77 -0.74 -24.37
CA TYR A 101 8.57 0.03 -24.72
C TYR A 101 8.79 1.52 -24.44
N PRO A 102 9.31 2.28 -25.41
CA PRO A 102 9.47 3.73 -25.28
C PRO A 102 8.13 4.41 -25.04
N GLY A 103 8.02 5.19 -23.95
CA GLY A 103 6.76 5.84 -23.58
C GLY A 103 5.86 5.01 -22.66
N LEU A 104 6.35 3.87 -22.15
CA LEU A 104 5.70 3.05 -21.14
C LEU A 104 5.33 3.86 -19.89
N ALA A 105 4.09 3.69 -19.39
CA ALA A 105 3.73 4.10 -18.05
C ALA A 105 3.76 2.92 -17.08
N VAL A 106 4.45 3.10 -15.97
CA VAL A 106 4.49 2.12 -14.86
C VAL A 106 3.43 2.48 -13.83
N VAL A 107 2.43 1.64 -13.72
CA VAL A 107 1.30 1.78 -12.78
C VAL A 107 1.51 0.86 -11.60
N CYS A 108 1.67 1.43 -10.41
CA CYS A 108 1.95 0.70 -9.19
C CYS A 108 0.71 0.58 -8.30
N TYR A 109 0.36 -0.64 -7.93
CA TYR A 109 -0.61 -0.85 -6.86
C TYR A 109 -0.05 -0.34 -5.52
N ILE A 110 -0.85 0.43 -4.79
CA ILE A 110 -0.41 1.13 -3.56
C ILE A 110 0.18 0.21 -2.50
N ASN A 111 -0.19 -1.07 -2.50
CA ASN A 111 0.35 -2.08 -1.59
C ASN A 111 1.74 -2.57 -2.06
N SER A 112 2.67 -1.65 -2.11
CA SER A 112 4.06 -1.83 -2.53
C SER A 112 4.98 -0.99 -1.64
N THR A 113 6.26 -1.32 -1.60
CA THR A 113 7.27 -0.53 -0.88
C THR A 113 7.41 0.88 -1.45
N ALA A 114 7.91 1.82 -0.64
CA ALA A 114 8.25 3.17 -1.10
C ALA A 114 9.27 3.14 -2.26
N GLU A 115 10.18 2.17 -2.22
CA GLU A 115 11.18 1.96 -3.26
C GLU A 115 10.54 1.63 -4.60
N ILE A 116 9.64 0.63 -4.67
CA ILE A 116 8.91 0.28 -5.91
C ILE A 116 8.05 1.44 -6.41
N LYS A 117 7.39 2.16 -5.50
CA LYS A 117 6.64 3.37 -5.84
C LYS A 117 7.53 4.43 -6.50
N SER A 118 8.80 4.55 -6.10
CA SER A 118 9.75 5.52 -6.67
C SER A 118 10.12 5.24 -8.13
N TRP A 119 9.95 4.01 -8.62
CA TRP A 119 10.18 3.63 -10.02
C TRP A 119 8.95 3.76 -10.89
N SER A 120 7.82 4.14 -10.30
CA SER A 120 6.51 4.16 -10.94
C SER A 120 6.11 5.58 -11.35
N ASP A 121 5.27 5.70 -12.37
CA ASP A 121 4.76 6.98 -12.85
C ASP A 121 3.48 7.37 -12.10
N VAL A 122 2.70 6.38 -11.66
CA VAL A 122 1.47 6.59 -10.88
C VAL A 122 1.20 5.43 -9.93
N CYS A 123 0.67 5.75 -8.75
CA CYS A 123 0.16 4.76 -7.80
C CYS A 123 -1.36 4.71 -7.83
N VAL A 124 -1.91 3.49 -7.76
CA VAL A 124 -3.35 3.23 -7.82
C VAL A 124 -3.82 2.33 -6.69
N THR A 125 -5.10 2.39 -6.41
CA THR A 125 -5.80 1.43 -5.54
C THR A 125 -6.66 0.49 -6.39
N SER A 126 -7.17 -0.60 -5.81
CA SER A 126 -8.11 -1.48 -6.50
C SER A 126 -9.36 -0.73 -6.97
N ALA A 127 -9.82 0.27 -6.22
CA ALA A 127 -11.01 1.05 -6.51
C ALA A 127 -10.85 2.05 -7.69
N ASN A 128 -9.64 2.56 -7.95
CA ASN A 128 -9.41 3.62 -8.95
C ASN A 128 -8.51 3.21 -10.13
N ALA A 129 -7.92 2.01 -10.08
CA ALA A 129 -6.94 1.56 -11.08
C ALA A 129 -7.48 1.65 -12.51
N VAL A 130 -8.69 1.14 -12.76
CA VAL A 130 -9.32 1.16 -14.10
C VAL A 130 -9.47 2.59 -14.62
N GLN A 131 -9.98 3.48 -13.78
CA GLN A 131 -10.20 4.87 -14.16
C GLN A 131 -8.88 5.60 -14.46
N ILE A 132 -7.87 5.39 -13.63
CA ILE A 132 -6.57 6.03 -13.82
C ILE A 132 -5.91 5.50 -15.09
N VAL A 133 -5.82 4.18 -15.27
CA VAL A 133 -5.19 3.58 -16.44
C VAL A 133 -5.88 4.00 -17.74
N ARG A 134 -7.21 4.07 -17.77
CA ARG A 134 -7.97 4.55 -18.94
C ARG A 134 -7.61 5.97 -19.34
N ASN A 135 -7.37 6.85 -18.35
CA ASN A 135 -7.09 8.26 -18.58
C ASN A 135 -5.58 8.58 -18.81
N LEU A 136 -4.68 7.62 -18.62
CA LEU A 136 -3.28 7.82 -18.96
C LEU A 136 -3.13 8.03 -20.49
N PRO A 137 -2.28 8.96 -20.94
CA PRO A 137 -2.03 9.16 -22.37
C PRO A 137 -1.25 8.00 -23.01
N ASN A 138 -0.56 7.20 -22.20
CA ASN A 138 0.31 6.12 -22.64
C ASN A 138 -0.50 4.94 -23.18
N GLN A 139 -0.04 4.35 -24.29
CA GLN A 139 -0.64 3.14 -24.87
C GLN A 139 -0.16 1.89 -24.13
N ASP A 140 1.15 1.86 -23.82
CA ASP A 140 1.81 0.75 -23.13
C ASP A 140 1.81 1.02 -21.64
N ILE A 141 1.30 0.06 -20.87
CA ILE A 141 1.16 0.13 -19.41
C ILE A 141 1.84 -1.09 -18.78
N LEU A 142 2.77 -0.90 -17.87
CA LEU A 142 3.26 -1.96 -17.00
C LEU A 142 2.56 -1.86 -15.65
N PHE A 143 1.74 -2.85 -15.33
CA PHE A 143 1.02 -2.92 -14.05
C PHE A 143 1.79 -3.76 -13.04
N ILE A 144 2.16 -3.19 -11.91
CA ILE A 144 2.97 -3.82 -10.86
C ILE A 144 2.35 -3.63 -9.46
N PRO A 145 2.65 -4.49 -8.47
CA PRO A 145 3.21 -5.82 -8.61
C PRO A 145 2.13 -6.90 -8.81
N ASP A 146 0.84 -6.60 -8.59
CA ASP A 146 -0.25 -7.57 -8.54
C ASP A 146 -0.79 -7.91 -9.94
N LYS A 147 -0.46 -9.11 -10.42
CA LYS A 147 -0.93 -9.62 -11.73
C LYS A 147 -2.46 -9.80 -11.78
N ASN A 148 -3.13 -10.05 -10.65
CA ASN A 148 -4.57 -10.33 -10.64
C ASN A 148 -5.35 -9.03 -10.79
N LEU A 149 -5.01 -8.01 -10.03
CA LEU A 149 -5.55 -6.68 -10.22
C LEU A 149 -5.20 -6.15 -11.63
N GLY A 150 -3.96 -6.36 -12.09
CA GLY A 150 -3.54 -5.97 -13.43
C GLY A 150 -4.32 -6.66 -14.54
N ARG A 151 -4.65 -7.96 -14.41
CA ARG A 151 -5.54 -8.68 -15.35
C ARG A 151 -6.95 -8.11 -15.38
N TYR A 152 -7.49 -7.81 -14.20
CA TYR A 152 -8.79 -7.16 -14.11
C TYR A 152 -8.76 -5.80 -14.81
N VAL A 153 -7.77 -4.97 -14.53
CA VAL A 153 -7.60 -3.67 -15.20
C VAL A 153 -7.49 -3.85 -16.71
N ALA A 154 -6.64 -4.76 -17.19
CA ALA A 154 -6.48 -5.06 -18.63
C ALA A 154 -7.81 -5.44 -19.30
N SER A 155 -8.64 -6.24 -18.63
CA SER A 155 -9.98 -6.63 -19.16
C SER A 155 -10.94 -5.44 -19.28
N GLN A 156 -10.76 -4.39 -18.49
CA GLN A 156 -11.61 -3.20 -18.46
C GLN A 156 -11.14 -2.08 -19.41
N VAL A 157 -9.90 -2.17 -19.90
CA VAL A 157 -9.28 -1.20 -20.81
C VAL A 157 -8.64 -1.90 -22.03
N PRO A 158 -9.45 -2.60 -22.84
CA PRO A 158 -8.94 -3.38 -23.98
C PRO A 158 -8.25 -2.54 -25.06
N GLU A 159 -8.45 -1.23 -25.02
CA GLU A 159 -7.77 -0.25 -25.87
C GLU A 159 -6.30 0.00 -25.48
N LYS A 160 -5.87 -0.46 -24.30
CA LYS A 160 -4.50 -0.31 -23.80
C LYS A 160 -3.75 -1.64 -23.87
N HIS A 161 -2.45 -1.57 -24.08
CA HIS A 161 -1.55 -2.73 -23.96
C HIS A 161 -1.03 -2.82 -22.53
N VAL A 162 -1.70 -3.62 -21.69
CA VAL A 162 -1.35 -3.78 -20.28
C VAL A 162 -0.47 -5.01 -20.09
N MET A 163 0.78 -4.79 -19.75
CA MET A 163 1.78 -5.80 -19.42
C MET A 163 1.78 -6.06 -17.90
N LEU A 164 2.03 -7.31 -17.53
CA LEU A 164 1.94 -7.78 -16.14
C LEU A 164 3.24 -8.45 -15.71
N VAL A 165 3.64 -8.21 -14.47
CA VAL A 165 4.69 -8.96 -13.80
C VAL A 165 4.13 -10.23 -13.14
N LYS A 166 5.01 -11.10 -12.60
CA LYS A 166 4.59 -12.38 -11.98
C LYS A 166 4.02 -12.25 -10.57
N GLY A 167 4.12 -11.08 -9.94
CA GLY A 167 3.69 -10.85 -8.56
C GLY A 167 2.20 -11.05 -8.34
N CYS A 168 1.80 -11.42 -7.14
CA CYS A 168 0.41 -11.62 -6.77
C CYS A 168 0.18 -11.52 -5.26
N CYS A 169 -1.03 -11.10 -4.87
CA CYS A 169 -1.44 -11.09 -3.48
C CYS A 169 -1.64 -12.53 -2.98
N CYS A 170 -0.86 -12.97 -1.99
CA CYS A 170 -0.97 -14.31 -1.42
C CYS A 170 -2.29 -14.54 -0.66
N LEU A 171 -2.87 -13.51 -0.07
CA LEU A 171 -4.15 -13.61 0.65
C LEU A 171 -5.32 -14.00 -0.26
N LEU A 172 -5.29 -13.58 -1.53
CA LEU A 172 -6.32 -13.96 -2.51
C LEU A 172 -6.30 -15.45 -2.88
N TYR A 173 -5.25 -16.18 -2.50
CA TYR A 173 -5.14 -17.63 -2.72
C TYR A 173 -5.45 -18.46 -1.49
N THR A 174 -5.45 -17.84 -0.30
CA THR A 174 -5.54 -18.57 0.99
C THR A 174 -6.82 -18.27 1.77
N SER A 175 -7.59 -17.27 1.35
CA SER A 175 -8.86 -16.92 1.99
C SER A 175 -9.92 -16.64 0.94
N ASP A 176 -11.18 -16.96 1.24
CA ASP A 176 -12.35 -16.54 0.47
C ASP A 176 -12.63 -15.03 0.60
N ALA A 177 -11.71 -14.28 1.19
CA ALA A 177 -11.78 -12.82 1.37
C ALA A 177 -11.31 -12.09 0.11
N ALA A 178 -11.88 -12.44 -1.03
CA ALA A 178 -11.68 -11.75 -2.31
C ALA A 178 -12.86 -10.82 -2.62
N ASP A 179 -13.48 -10.25 -1.59
CA ASP A 179 -14.56 -9.26 -1.74
C ASP A 179 -14.09 -7.87 -1.35
#